data_042ecdfe2f37874501b6b6220d6560f4
#
_entry.id   042ecdfe2f37874501b6b6220d6560f4
#
_cell.length_a   1.000
_cell.length_b   1.000
_cell.length_c   1.000
_cell.angle_alpha   90.00
_cell.angle_beta   90.00
_cell.angle_gamma   90.00
#
_symmetry.space_group_name_H-M   'P 1'
#
loop_
_entity.id
_entity.type
_entity.pdbx_description
1 polymer ?
#
loop_
_entity_poly.entity_id
_entity_poly.type
_entity_poly.pdbx_seq_one_letter_code
_entity_poly.pdbx_strand_id
1 'polypeptide(L)' 'MDGGREPGRGDEVTWKSHGQTVAGKVKKKITKRTRAAGRTVDASAEEPQYEVESHKTGRSAVHKASALRKKSK' A
#
# COMPACT_ATOMS: atom_id res chain seq x y z
N MET A 1 10.06 -9.58 15.87
CA MET A 1 9.77 -9.30 15.62
C MET A 1 8.96 -9.13 14.84
N ASP A 2 8.39 -9.07 14.61
CA ASP A 2 7.64 -8.93 13.86
C ASP A 2 7.19 -7.86 13.67
N GLY A 3 7.68 -7.04 14.04
CA GLY A 3 7.27 -5.75 13.80
C GLY A 3 6.99 -5.43 12.42
N GLY A 4 7.19 -6.29 11.62
CA GLY A 4 6.99 -6.01 10.24
C GLY A 4 5.60 -6.19 9.73
N ARG A 5 4.64 -6.23 10.63
CA ARG A 5 3.37 -6.42 10.16
C ARG A 5 2.88 -5.35 9.31
N GLU A 6 3.11 -4.12 9.60
CA GLU A 6 2.67 -3.00 8.77
C GLU A 6 3.74 -2.69 7.75
N PRO A 7 3.36 -2.53 6.48
CA PRO A 7 4.34 -2.12 5.49
C PRO A 7 4.80 -0.70 5.77
N GLY A 8 6.03 -0.43 5.47
CA GLY A 8 6.58 0.89 5.60
C GLY A 8 7.02 1.42 4.25
N ARG A 9 7.36 2.70 4.23
CA ARG A 9 7.81 3.35 3.03
C ARG A 9 9.00 2.61 2.44
N GLY A 10 8.91 2.26 1.17
CA GLY A 10 9.97 1.54 0.50
C GLY A 10 9.88 0.04 0.59
N ASP A 11 8.95 -0.47 1.38
CA ASP A 11 8.81 -1.92 1.51
C ASP A 11 8.20 -2.53 0.26
N GLU A 12 8.64 -3.73 -0.06
CA GLU A 12 8.05 -4.49 -1.16
C GLU A 12 6.79 -5.15 -0.66
N VAL A 13 5.72 -5.02 -1.44
CA VAL A 13 4.44 -5.58 -1.06
C VAL A 13 3.76 -6.17 -2.29
N THR A 14 2.74 -6.97 -2.04
CA THR A 14 1.88 -7.48 -3.10
C THR A 14 0.43 -7.24 -2.69
N TRP A 15 -0.43 -7.18 -3.68
CA TRP A 15 -1.86 -7.04 -3.44
C TRP A 15 -2.61 -7.69 -4.59
N LYS A 16 -3.91 -7.91 -4.39
CA LYS A 16 -4.74 -8.49 -5.42
C LYS A 16 -5.44 -7.40 -6.20
N SER A 17 -5.44 -7.56 -7.50
CA SER A 17 -6.13 -6.64 -8.37
C SER A 17 -6.74 -7.45 -9.50
N HIS A 18 -8.07 -7.41 -9.58
CA HIS A 18 -8.80 -8.12 -10.65
C HIS A 18 -8.40 -9.59 -10.72
N GLY A 19 -8.26 -10.22 -9.54
CA GLY A 19 -7.94 -11.62 -9.48
C GLY A 19 -6.49 -11.98 -9.68
N GLN A 20 -5.64 -10.99 -9.85
CA GLN A 20 -4.21 -11.22 -10.06
C GLN A 20 -3.42 -10.62 -8.92
N THR A 21 -2.26 -11.19 -8.66
CA THR A 21 -1.36 -10.66 -7.67
C THR A 21 -0.44 -9.66 -8.33
N VAL A 22 -0.39 -8.47 -7.78
CA VAL A 22 0.45 -7.39 -8.29
C VAL A 22 1.55 -7.13 -7.28
N ALA A 23 2.77 -6.98 -7.76
CA ALA A 23 3.91 -6.65 -6.91
C ALA A 23 4.27 -5.20 -7.09
N GLY A 24 4.66 -4.56 -5.98
CA GLY A 24 5.05 -3.18 -6.02
C GLY A 24 5.72 -2.79 -4.72
N LYS A 25 5.79 -1.49 -4.48
CA LYS A 25 6.39 -1.02 -3.24
C LYS A 25 5.55 0.10 -2.66
N VAL A 26 5.71 0.31 -1.37
CA VAL A 26 4.98 1.35 -0.67
C VAL A 26 5.67 2.67 -0.91
N LYS A 27 4.90 3.66 -1.36
CA LYS A 27 5.43 5.01 -1.57
C LYS A 27 5.28 5.85 -0.32
N LYS A 28 4.15 5.72 0.38
CA LYS A 28 3.97 6.44 1.63
C LYS A 28 2.81 5.87 2.40
N LYS A 29 2.81 6.15 3.68
CA LYS A 29 1.73 5.79 4.58
C LYS A 29 0.82 7.00 4.75
N ILE A 30 -0.47 6.78 4.61
CA ILE A 30 -1.47 7.84 4.70
C ILE A 30 -2.26 7.65 5.98
N THR A 31 -2.22 8.63 6.85
CA THR A 31 -2.88 8.55 8.15
C THR A 31 -3.91 9.62 8.33
N LYS A 32 -4.25 10.35 7.28
CA LYS A 32 -5.28 11.35 7.34
C LYS A 32 -5.90 11.48 5.97
N ARG A 33 -7.04 12.15 5.90
CA ARG A 33 -7.71 12.34 4.63
C ARG A 33 -6.84 13.19 3.71
N THR A 34 -6.63 12.71 2.51
CA THR A 34 -5.80 13.42 1.55
C THR A 34 -6.10 12.88 0.15
N ARG A 35 -5.49 13.48 -0.84
CA ARG A 35 -5.60 12.98 -2.19
C ARG A 35 -4.33 12.22 -2.55
N ALA A 36 -4.51 11.07 -3.14
CA ALA A 36 -3.40 10.24 -3.55
C ALA A 36 -3.86 9.36 -4.69
N ALA A 37 -2.97 9.07 -5.60
CA ALA A 37 -3.27 8.19 -6.75
C ALA A 37 -4.50 8.67 -7.52
N GLY A 38 -4.69 9.98 -7.59
CA GLY A 38 -5.77 10.56 -8.37
C GLY A 38 -7.14 10.49 -7.72
N ARG A 39 -7.20 10.22 -6.43
CA ARG A 39 -8.49 10.08 -5.74
C ARG A 39 -8.37 10.59 -4.32
N THR A 40 -9.51 10.81 -3.70
CA THR A 40 -9.56 11.18 -2.29
C THR A 40 -9.46 9.92 -1.45
N VAL A 41 -8.53 9.92 -0.51
CA VAL A 41 -8.30 8.80 0.38
C VAL A 41 -8.74 9.23 1.78
N ASP A 42 -9.65 8.47 2.38
CA ASP A 42 -10.16 8.78 3.69
C ASP A 42 -9.51 7.84 4.69
N ALA A 43 -8.33 8.20 5.16
CA ALA A 43 -7.56 7.38 6.08
C ALA A 43 -7.45 8.10 7.41
N SER A 44 -7.04 7.36 8.44
CA SER A 44 -6.82 7.92 9.76
C SER A 44 -5.65 7.20 10.40
N ALA A 45 -5.21 7.73 11.55
CA ALA A 45 -4.13 7.07 12.27
C ALA A 45 -4.52 5.68 12.74
N GLU A 46 -5.81 5.47 12.99
CA GLU A 46 -6.30 4.16 13.41
C GLU A 46 -6.51 3.22 12.24
N GLU A 47 -6.79 3.76 11.07
CA GLU A 47 -6.98 2.95 9.87
C GLU A 47 -6.16 3.57 8.75
N PRO A 48 -4.86 3.41 8.81
CA PRO A 48 -4.02 3.99 7.78
C PRO A 48 -4.18 3.26 6.46
N GLN A 49 -3.91 3.97 5.38
CA GLN A 49 -3.85 3.37 4.07
C GLN A 49 -2.48 3.66 3.49
N TYR A 50 -2.15 2.95 2.44
CA TYR A 50 -0.81 3.02 1.88
C TYR A 50 -0.90 3.27 0.39
N GLU A 51 -0.17 4.26 -0.06
CA GLU A 51 -0.01 4.47 -1.49
C GLU A 51 1.10 3.56 -1.96
N VAL A 52 0.80 2.75 -2.97
CA VAL A 52 1.75 1.77 -3.49
C VAL A 52 1.91 2.00 -4.98
N GLU A 53 3.02 1.54 -5.51
CA GLU A 53 3.31 1.69 -6.92
C GLU A 53 3.63 0.33 -7.50
N SER A 54 2.93 -0.03 -8.57
CA SER A 54 3.15 -1.31 -9.24
C SER A 54 4.49 -1.30 -9.97
N HIS A 55 5.29 -2.33 -9.77
CA HIS A 55 6.56 -2.45 -10.48
C HIS A 55 6.34 -2.62 -11.97
N LYS A 56 5.28 -3.30 -12.35
CA LYS A 56 5.06 -3.65 -13.72
C LYS A 56 4.59 -2.46 -14.55
N THR A 57 3.69 -1.66 -14.01
CA THR A 57 3.09 -0.58 -14.77
C THR A 57 3.51 0.80 -14.30
N GLY A 58 4.05 0.90 -13.09
CA GLY A 58 4.36 2.19 -12.51
C GLY A 58 3.15 2.95 -12.02
N ARG A 59 1.99 2.34 -12.05
CA ARG A 59 0.78 3.02 -11.60
C ARG A 59 0.68 2.96 -10.09
N SER A 60 0.09 4.00 -9.53
CA SER A 60 -0.12 4.08 -8.10
C SER A 60 -1.52 3.64 -7.74
N ALA A 61 -1.65 3.11 -6.54
CA ALA A 61 -2.94 2.71 -5.98
C ALA A 61 -2.88 2.92 -4.49
N VAL A 62 -4.04 2.88 -3.83
CA VAL A 62 -4.11 3.04 -2.39
C VAL A 62 -4.86 1.85 -1.82
N HIS A 63 -4.26 1.23 -0.83
CA HIS A 63 -4.83 0.05 -0.19
C HIS A 63 -4.64 0.14 1.31
N LYS A 64 -5.54 -0.50 2.05
CA LYS A 64 -5.36 -0.66 3.49
C LYS A 64 -4.30 -1.71 3.75
N ALA A 65 -3.72 -1.67 4.95
CA ALA A 65 -2.69 -2.62 5.31
C ALA A 65 -3.19 -4.06 5.17
N SER A 66 -4.45 -4.29 5.48
CA SER A 66 -5.01 -5.65 5.40
C SER A 66 -5.07 -6.17 3.98
N ALA A 67 -5.04 -5.29 2.99
CA ALA A 67 -5.06 -5.69 1.59
C ALA A 67 -3.66 -5.90 1.02
N LEU A 68 -2.64 -5.57 1.78
CA LEU A 68 -1.26 -5.67 1.32
C LEU A 68 -0.57 -6.80 2.04
N ARG A 69 0.33 -7.49 1.33
CA ARG A 69 1.18 -8.47 1.94
C ARG A 69 2.61 -8.03 1.78
N LYS A 70 3.34 -8.00 2.89
CA LYS A 70 4.75 -7.69 2.81
C LYS A 70 5.46 -8.85 2.16
N LYS A 71 6.27 -8.53 1.18
CA LYS A 71 7.03 -9.57 0.52
C LYS A 71 8.18 -9.97 1.43
N SER A 72 8.23 -11.23 1.79
CA SER A 72 9.34 -11.69 2.60
C SER A 72 10.37 -12.34 1.73
N LYS A 73 11.58 -12.35 2.28
CA LYS A 73 12.68 -12.83 1.51
C LYS A 73 12.83 -14.26 1.58
#